data_e5e25923e687d9713875d104fc8d4690
#
_entry.id   e5e25923e687d9713875d104fc8d4690
#
_cell.length_a   1.000
_cell.length_b   1.000
_cell.length_c   1.000
_cell.angle_alpha   90.00
_cell.angle_beta   90.00
_cell.angle_gamma   90.00
#
_symmetry.space_group_name_H-M   'P 1'
#
loop_
_entity.id
_entity.type
_entity.pdbx_description
1 polymer ?
#
loop_
_entity_poly.entity_id
_entity_poly.type
_entity_poly.pdbx_seq_one_letter_code
_entity_poly.pdbx_strand_id
1 'polypeptide(L)'
;LPFAISSLSALTFGQANIIFYLLFVFLQIIIERKISVKFVLEIPFSFIFGFLVDFYQYLIPSMDINIYTQIIVLLFGNTCCAIGVYFMLKGDLIMTPVDGLVLSISEVSHKPYSICKNCFDISMILSTVVVCLVCRSPIYGIGVGTVFSAFYIGRVILFCENFKLNTYKKIES
;
A
#
# COMPACT_ATOMS: atom_id res chain seq x y z
N LEU A 1 -9.62 -1.39 1.48
CA LEU A 1 -10.68 -0.59 2.12
C LEU A 1 -11.24 0.49 1.18
N PRO A 2 -10.43 1.33 0.47
CA PRO A 2 -10.96 2.34 -0.45
C PRO A 2 -11.87 1.75 -1.54
N PHE A 3 -11.52 0.61 -2.12
CA PHE A 3 -12.33 -0.07 -3.13
C PHE A 3 -13.71 -0.49 -2.57
N ALA A 4 -13.77 -1.04 -1.36
CA ALA A 4 -15.06 -1.40 -0.76
C ALA A 4 -15.94 -0.17 -0.53
N ILE A 5 -15.35 0.95 -0.11
CA ILE A 5 -16.08 2.20 0.09
C ILE A 5 -16.57 2.79 -1.23
N SER A 6 -15.76 2.76 -2.29
CA SER A 6 -16.21 3.19 -3.61
C SER A 6 -17.39 2.34 -4.14
N SER A 7 -17.35 1.02 -3.90
CA SER A 7 -18.43 0.11 -4.27
C SER A 7 -19.73 0.31 -3.46
N LEU A 8 -19.63 0.91 -2.27
CA LEU A 8 -20.75 1.18 -1.36
C LEU A 8 -21.25 2.62 -1.45
N SER A 9 -20.55 3.50 -2.14
CA SER A 9 -20.85 4.92 -2.26
C SER A 9 -20.87 5.35 -3.73
N ALA A 10 -21.26 6.59 -4.00
CA ALA A 10 -21.21 7.20 -5.33
C ALA A 10 -19.79 7.72 -5.72
N LEU A 11 -18.76 7.41 -4.93
CA LEU A 11 -17.39 7.84 -5.17
C LEU A 11 -16.70 6.94 -6.18
N THR A 12 -15.84 7.53 -7.02
CA THR A 12 -14.93 6.73 -7.85
C THR A 12 -13.85 6.08 -6.97
N PHE A 13 -13.19 5.05 -7.49
CA PHE A 13 -12.12 4.38 -6.74
C PHE A 13 -10.95 5.33 -6.46
N GLY A 14 -10.59 6.21 -7.42
CA GLY A 14 -9.58 7.25 -7.22
C GLY A 14 -9.97 8.27 -6.17
N GLN A 15 -11.22 8.74 -6.15
CA GLN A 15 -11.73 9.65 -5.13
C GLN A 15 -11.68 9.04 -3.74
N ALA A 16 -12.09 7.78 -3.60
CA ALA A 16 -11.98 7.06 -2.34
C ALA A 16 -10.50 6.95 -1.88
N ASN A 17 -9.57 6.65 -2.79
CA ASN A 17 -8.14 6.62 -2.48
C ASN A 17 -7.63 7.99 -1.99
N ILE A 18 -8.00 9.09 -2.65
CA ILE A 18 -7.59 10.44 -2.25
C ILE A 18 -8.02 10.73 -0.80
N ILE A 19 -9.28 10.44 -0.45
CA ILE A 19 -9.80 10.65 0.90
C ILE A 19 -8.98 9.87 1.93
N PHE A 20 -8.71 8.59 1.67
CA PHE A 20 -7.87 7.77 2.57
C PHE A 20 -6.44 8.27 2.67
N TYR A 21 -5.85 8.70 1.57
CA TYR A 21 -4.49 9.22 1.55
C TYR A 21 -4.37 10.50 2.36
N LEU A 22 -5.32 11.41 2.24
CA LEU A 22 -5.37 12.61 3.08
C LEU A 22 -5.54 12.28 4.57
N LEU A 23 -6.37 11.28 4.88
CA LEU A 23 -6.50 10.78 6.25
C LEU A 23 -5.19 10.19 6.76
N PHE A 24 -4.45 9.44 5.94
CA PHE A 24 -3.17 8.86 6.33
C PHE A 24 -2.08 9.92 6.54
N VAL A 25 -2.02 10.95 5.68
CA VAL A 25 -1.13 12.10 5.91
C VAL A 25 -1.46 12.81 7.23
N PHE A 26 -2.74 12.98 7.53
CA PHE A 26 -3.16 13.56 8.81
C PHE A 26 -2.73 12.70 10.01
N LEU A 27 -2.89 11.37 9.91
CA LEU A 27 -2.43 10.44 10.96
C LEU A 27 -0.90 10.46 11.12
N GLN A 28 -0.13 10.59 10.04
CA GLN A 28 1.33 10.75 10.11
C GLN A 28 1.72 11.98 10.93
N ILE A 29 1.07 13.13 10.68
CA ILE A 29 1.33 14.38 11.42
C ILE A 29 1.05 14.17 12.93
N ILE A 30 -0.02 13.47 13.28
CA ILE A 30 -0.36 13.17 14.68
C ILE A 30 0.69 12.25 15.32
N ILE A 31 1.11 11.19 14.62
CA ILE A 31 2.05 10.20 15.14
C ILE A 31 3.43 10.81 15.34
N GLU A 32 3.94 11.55 14.37
CA GLU A 32 5.27 12.14 14.43
C GLU A 32 5.28 13.47 15.18
N ARG A 33 4.11 14.07 15.46
CA ARG A 33 3.96 15.37 16.15
C ARG A 33 4.76 16.51 15.50
N LYS A 34 5.01 16.41 14.22
CA LYS A 34 5.72 17.43 13.41
C LYS A 34 5.12 17.48 12.01
N ILE A 35 5.23 18.63 11.38
CA ILE A 35 4.88 18.80 9.97
C ILE A 35 6.19 18.75 9.18
N SER A 36 6.36 17.69 8.36
CA SER A 36 7.49 17.56 7.46
C SER A 36 7.10 18.04 6.05
N VAL A 37 8.07 18.58 5.32
CA VAL A 37 7.89 18.91 3.89
C VAL A 37 7.46 17.68 3.09
N LYS A 38 7.89 16.49 3.48
CA LYS A 38 7.48 15.23 2.84
C LYS A 38 5.98 15.03 2.92
N PHE A 39 5.36 15.24 4.09
CA PHE A 39 3.90 15.08 4.26
C PHE A 39 3.11 16.06 3.41
N VAL A 40 3.61 17.30 3.28
CA VAL A 40 2.99 18.31 2.40
C VAL A 40 3.07 17.86 0.92
N LEU A 41 4.17 17.26 0.52
CA LEU A 41 4.36 16.76 -0.84
C LEU A 41 3.57 15.46 -1.13
N GLU A 42 3.22 14.68 -0.11
CA GLU A 42 2.33 13.52 -0.25
C GLU A 42 0.90 13.93 -0.65
N ILE A 43 0.46 15.15 -0.32
CA ILE A 43 -0.88 15.65 -0.67
C ILE A 43 -1.06 15.72 -2.20
N PRO A 44 -0.26 16.50 -2.96
CA PRO A 44 -0.38 16.52 -4.42
C PRO A 44 -0.13 15.14 -5.04
N PHE A 45 0.75 14.33 -4.47
CA PHE A 45 0.98 12.96 -4.92
C PHE A 45 -0.28 12.10 -4.79
N SER A 46 -1.07 12.27 -3.73
CA SER A 46 -2.34 11.57 -3.53
C SER A 46 -3.34 11.87 -4.65
N PHE A 47 -3.44 13.13 -5.09
CA PHE A 47 -4.32 13.52 -6.19
C PHE A 47 -3.86 12.91 -7.52
N ILE A 48 -2.56 12.99 -7.82
CA ILE A 48 -1.98 12.39 -9.03
C ILE A 48 -2.25 10.88 -9.05
N PHE A 49 -2.01 10.20 -7.95
CA PHE A 49 -2.21 8.75 -7.85
C PHE A 49 -3.70 8.38 -8.00
N GLY A 50 -4.61 9.10 -7.34
CA GLY A 50 -6.04 8.85 -7.45
C GLY A 50 -6.54 9.04 -8.89
N PHE A 51 -6.08 10.10 -9.57
CA PHE A 51 -6.40 10.32 -10.99
C PHE A 51 -5.84 9.21 -11.89
N LEU A 52 -4.61 8.76 -11.67
CA LEU A 52 -4.01 7.65 -12.42
C LEU A 52 -4.79 6.35 -12.22
N VAL A 53 -5.25 6.07 -10.99
CA VAL A 53 -6.05 4.88 -10.70
C VAL A 53 -7.36 4.90 -11.49
N ASP A 54 -8.09 6.01 -11.50
CA ASP A 54 -9.34 6.16 -12.26
C ASP A 54 -9.07 6.07 -13.77
N PHE A 55 -7.98 6.68 -14.26
CA PHE A 55 -7.57 6.60 -15.65
C PHE A 55 -7.26 5.17 -16.08
N TYR A 56 -6.50 4.41 -15.29
CA TYR A 56 -6.22 3.00 -15.58
C TYR A 56 -7.47 2.12 -15.49
N GLN A 57 -8.36 2.39 -14.57
CA GLN A 57 -9.63 1.66 -14.46
C GLN A 57 -10.51 1.90 -15.69
N TYR A 58 -10.50 3.11 -16.26
CA TYR A 58 -11.18 3.41 -17.50
C TYR A 58 -10.52 2.76 -18.72
N LEU A 59 -9.17 2.74 -18.75
CA LEU A 59 -8.40 2.23 -19.89
C LEU A 59 -8.41 0.69 -19.96
N ILE A 60 -8.42 0.01 -18.81
CA ILE A 60 -8.36 -1.45 -18.72
C ILE A 60 -9.74 -1.96 -18.27
N PRO A 61 -10.63 -2.29 -19.24
CA PRO A 61 -11.91 -2.91 -18.89
C PRO A 61 -11.68 -4.27 -18.23
N SER A 62 -12.67 -4.71 -17.45
CA SER A 62 -12.66 -6.04 -16.85
C SER A 62 -12.57 -7.10 -17.95
N MET A 63 -11.39 -7.71 -18.09
CA MET A 63 -11.15 -8.80 -19.02
C MET A 63 -11.30 -10.13 -18.27
N ASP A 64 -12.00 -11.07 -18.84
CA ASP A 64 -12.03 -12.46 -18.36
C ASP A 64 -10.67 -13.13 -18.66
N ILE A 65 -9.73 -12.92 -17.74
CA ILE A 65 -8.38 -13.44 -17.86
C ILE A 65 -8.31 -14.82 -17.19
N ASN A 66 -7.65 -15.77 -17.85
CA ASN A 66 -7.42 -17.11 -17.31
C ASN A 66 -6.72 -17.03 -15.93
N ILE A 67 -7.07 -17.93 -15.01
CA ILE A 67 -6.53 -17.98 -13.64
C ILE A 67 -5.00 -18.00 -13.60
N TYR A 68 -4.35 -18.67 -14.53
CA TYR A 68 -2.88 -18.71 -14.63
C TYR A 68 -2.29 -17.32 -14.93
N THR A 69 -2.91 -16.58 -15.85
CA THR A 69 -2.49 -15.22 -16.17
C THR A 69 -2.73 -14.27 -15.00
N GLN A 70 -3.84 -14.41 -14.28
CA GLN A 70 -4.12 -13.63 -13.06
C GLN A 70 -3.04 -13.82 -12.00
N ILE A 71 -2.60 -15.08 -11.77
CA ILE A 71 -1.55 -15.38 -10.80
C ILE A 71 -0.21 -14.77 -11.23
N ILE A 72 0.17 -14.89 -12.50
CA ILE A 72 1.43 -14.31 -13.02
C ILE A 72 1.42 -12.78 -12.87
N VAL A 73 0.34 -12.11 -13.28
CA VAL A 73 0.21 -10.66 -13.18
C VAL A 73 0.23 -10.21 -11.71
N LEU A 74 -0.43 -10.95 -10.82
CA LEU A 74 -0.42 -10.68 -9.38
C LEU A 74 1.00 -10.76 -8.79
N LEU A 75 1.73 -11.83 -9.09
CA LEU A 75 3.10 -12.03 -8.59
C LEU A 75 4.04 -10.96 -9.14
N PHE A 76 3.99 -10.70 -10.43
CA PHE A 76 4.82 -9.68 -11.08
C PHE A 76 4.52 -8.29 -10.54
N GLY A 77 3.26 -7.90 -10.46
CA GLY A 77 2.83 -6.60 -9.95
C GLY A 77 3.24 -6.39 -8.48
N ASN A 78 3.02 -7.39 -7.61
CA ASN A 78 3.44 -7.32 -6.21
C ASN A 78 4.97 -7.23 -6.06
N THR A 79 5.72 -7.94 -6.90
CA THR A 79 7.20 -7.88 -6.88
C THR A 79 7.68 -6.50 -7.30
N CYS A 80 7.16 -5.94 -8.40
CA CYS A 80 7.49 -4.58 -8.84
C CYS A 80 7.13 -3.54 -7.77
N CYS A 81 5.96 -3.66 -7.14
CA CYS A 81 5.53 -2.79 -6.06
C CYS A 81 6.49 -2.86 -4.86
N ALA A 82 6.84 -4.06 -4.41
CA ALA A 82 7.76 -4.26 -3.28
C ALA A 82 9.17 -3.70 -3.54
N ILE A 83 9.68 -3.89 -4.75
CA ILE A 83 10.97 -3.32 -5.18
C ILE A 83 10.88 -1.78 -5.21
N GLY A 84 9.79 -1.22 -5.73
CA GLY A 84 9.54 0.22 -5.75
C GLY A 84 9.54 0.81 -4.33
N VAL A 85 8.80 0.21 -3.40
CA VAL A 85 8.77 0.62 -1.99
C VAL A 85 10.17 0.52 -1.36
N TYR A 86 10.91 -0.56 -1.62
CA TYR A 86 12.28 -0.70 -1.14
C TYR A 86 13.20 0.43 -1.61
N PHE A 87 13.11 0.83 -2.88
CA PHE A 87 13.90 1.97 -3.41
C PHE A 87 13.46 3.30 -2.80
N MET A 88 12.17 3.52 -2.59
CA MET A 88 11.65 4.71 -1.91
C MET A 88 12.19 4.82 -0.48
N LEU A 89 12.18 3.71 0.29
CA LEU A 89 12.73 3.64 1.64
C LEU A 89 14.24 3.98 1.67
N LYS A 90 15.00 3.44 0.72
CA LYS A 90 16.46 3.64 0.66
C LYS A 90 16.87 5.00 0.13
N GLY A 91 16.11 5.55 -0.80
CA GLY A 91 16.36 6.86 -1.41
C GLY A 91 15.86 8.04 -0.58
N ASP A 92 15.21 7.79 0.55
CA ASP A 92 14.54 8.81 1.37
C ASP A 92 13.58 9.69 0.53
N LEU A 93 12.93 9.05 -0.46
CA LEU A 93 12.02 9.69 -1.40
C LEU A 93 10.66 9.94 -0.76
N ILE A 94 9.84 10.73 -1.44
CA ILE A 94 8.43 10.93 -1.07
C ILE A 94 7.72 9.60 -1.32
N MET A 95 7.08 9.08 -0.28
CA MET A 95 6.33 7.82 -0.33
C MET A 95 4.87 8.05 -0.69
N THR A 96 4.18 6.96 -1.02
CA THR A 96 2.72 6.99 -1.00
C THR A 96 2.25 7.23 0.44
N PRO A 97 1.14 7.94 0.69
CA PRO A 97 0.66 8.19 2.06
C PRO A 97 0.43 6.93 2.89
N VAL A 98 0.12 5.81 2.24
CA VAL A 98 -0.01 4.49 2.89
C VAL A 98 1.33 4.03 3.44
N ASP A 99 2.35 4.05 2.59
CA ASP A 99 3.69 3.58 2.94
C ASP A 99 4.41 4.57 3.88
N GLY A 100 4.14 5.87 3.73
CA GLY A 100 4.60 6.91 4.64
C GLY A 100 4.04 6.71 6.05
N LEU A 101 2.74 6.41 6.19
CA LEU A 101 2.13 6.12 7.48
C LEU A 101 2.76 4.86 8.13
N VAL A 102 3.00 3.82 7.35
CA VAL A 102 3.67 2.61 7.83
C VAL A 102 5.11 2.91 8.28
N LEU A 103 5.83 3.78 7.55
CA LEU A 103 7.16 4.24 7.94
C LEU A 103 7.13 5.00 9.26
N SER A 104 6.23 5.98 9.41
CA SER A 104 6.05 6.71 10.68
C SER A 104 5.74 5.77 11.86
N ILE A 105 4.88 4.77 11.66
CA ILE A 105 4.61 3.73 12.68
C ILE A 105 5.87 2.92 12.98
N SER A 106 6.64 2.54 11.96
CA SER A 106 7.89 1.80 12.10
C SER A 106 8.93 2.56 12.93
N GLU A 107 9.11 3.85 12.64
CA GLU A 107 10.05 4.72 13.35
C GLU A 107 9.66 4.91 14.83
N VAL A 108 8.40 5.23 15.10
CA VAL A 108 7.91 5.45 16.47
C VAL A 108 7.87 4.16 17.30
N SER A 109 7.55 3.02 16.67
CA SER A 109 7.51 1.72 17.35
C SER A 109 8.87 1.02 17.45
N HIS A 110 9.90 1.56 16.78
CA HIS A 110 11.23 0.94 16.66
C HIS A 110 11.19 -0.50 16.13
N LYS A 111 10.24 -0.80 15.26
CA LYS A 111 10.08 -2.12 14.63
C LYS A 111 10.44 -2.07 13.14
N PRO A 112 10.89 -3.19 12.56
CA PRO A 112 11.16 -3.27 11.12
C PRO A 112 9.94 -2.87 10.29
N TYR A 113 10.16 -2.11 9.22
CA TYR A 113 9.12 -1.65 8.29
C TYR A 113 8.24 -2.81 7.78
N SER A 114 8.86 -3.94 7.43
CA SER A 114 8.16 -5.13 6.91
C SER A 114 7.11 -5.69 7.88
N ILE A 115 7.40 -5.66 9.19
CA ILE A 115 6.45 -6.11 10.22
C ILE A 115 5.28 -5.12 10.32
N CYS A 116 5.59 -3.81 10.39
CA CYS A 116 4.59 -2.76 10.46
C CYS A 116 3.69 -2.78 9.20
N LYS A 117 4.28 -2.99 8.03
CA LYS A 117 3.55 -3.13 6.75
C LYS A 117 2.56 -4.30 6.80
N ASN A 118 3.01 -5.49 7.19
CA ASN A 118 2.13 -6.64 7.29
C ASN A 118 0.98 -6.42 8.29
N CYS A 119 1.27 -5.86 9.47
CA CYS A 119 0.25 -5.53 10.46
C CYS A 119 -0.75 -4.51 9.94
N PHE A 120 -0.28 -3.47 9.24
CA PHE A 120 -1.12 -2.46 8.62
C PHE A 120 -2.03 -3.06 7.55
N ASP A 121 -1.48 -3.84 6.63
CA ASP A 121 -2.24 -4.47 5.54
C ASP A 121 -3.31 -5.44 6.08
N ILE A 122 -2.99 -6.22 7.13
CA ILE A 122 -3.97 -7.07 7.83
C ILE A 122 -5.05 -6.23 8.48
N SER A 123 -4.70 -5.12 9.15
CA SER A 123 -5.70 -4.23 9.77
C SER A 123 -6.65 -3.62 8.73
N MET A 124 -6.14 -3.29 7.54
CA MET A 124 -6.94 -2.77 6.42
C MET A 124 -7.89 -3.83 5.85
N ILE A 125 -7.46 -5.09 5.79
CA ILE A 125 -8.33 -6.21 5.39
C ILE A 125 -9.45 -6.38 6.42
N LEU A 126 -9.11 -6.44 7.72
CA LEU A 126 -10.10 -6.58 8.80
C LEU A 126 -11.09 -5.43 8.79
N SER A 127 -10.61 -4.19 8.66
CA SER A 127 -11.48 -3.00 8.56
C SER A 127 -12.43 -3.08 7.36
N THR A 128 -11.97 -3.61 6.22
CA THR A 128 -12.82 -3.81 5.05
C THR A 128 -13.94 -4.84 5.32
N VAL A 129 -13.59 -5.96 5.98
CA VAL A 129 -14.60 -6.97 6.38
C VAL A 129 -15.64 -6.35 7.30
N VAL A 130 -15.22 -5.62 8.32
CA VAL A 130 -16.13 -4.96 9.27
C VAL A 130 -17.06 -3.99 8.56
N VAL A 131 -16.54 -3.14 7.67
CA VAL A 131 -17.36 -2.18 6.90
C VAL A 131 -18.39 -2.91 6.04
N CYS A 132 -18.00 -3.96 5.31
CA CYS A 132 -18.92 -4.74 4.49
C CYS A 132 -20.01 -5.43 5.34
N LEU A 133 -19.66 -5.97 6.50
CA LEU A 133 -20.62 -6.60 7.41
C LEU A 133 -21.62 -5.58 7.99
N VAL A 134 -21.15 -4.40 8.42
CA VAL A 134 -21.99 -3.33 8.94
C VAL A 134 -22.97 -2.83 7.87
N CYS A 135 -22.49 -2.68 6.64
CA CYS A 135 -23.32 -2.25 5.50
C CYS A 135 -24.19 -3.38 4.93
N ARG A 136 -24.14 -4.59 5.49
CA ARG A 136 -24.90 -5.79 5.02
C ARG A 136 -24.71 -6.04 3.52
N SER A 137 -23.51 -5.80 3.02
CA SER A 137 -23.16 -5.93 1.60
C SER A 137 -22.19 -7.11 1.38
N PRO A 138 -22.08 -7.63 0.15
CA PRO A 138 -21.04 -8.59 -0.20
C PRO A 138 -19.65 -8.05 0.13
N ILE A 139 -18.72 -8.94 0.42
CA ILE A 139 -17.32 -8.54 0.71
C ILE A 139 -16.67 -8.13 -0.60
N TYR A 140 -16.56 -6.81 -0.82
CA TYR A 140 -15.93 -6.25 -2.01
C TYR A 140 -14.41 -6.13 -1.86
N GLY A 141 -13.67 -6.49 -2.91
CA GLY A 141 -12.22 -6.27 -3.02
C GLY A 141 -11.34 -7.12 -2.12
N ILE A 142 -11.90 -8.11 -1.41
CA ILE A 142 -11.12 -9.10 -0.67
C ILE A 142 -11.22 -10.43 -1.38
N GLY A 143 -10.08 -10.85 -1.93
CA GLY A 143 -9.89 -12.16 -2.53
C GLY A 143 -8.64 -12.82 -1.99
N VAL A 144 -8.38 -14.06 -2.40
CA VAL A 144 -7.15 -14.80 -2.06
C VAL A 144 -5.91 -13.98 -2.43
N GLY A 145 -5.95 -13.27 -3.58
CA GLY A 145 -4.87 -12.39 -4.03
C GLY A 145 -4.58 -11.24 -3.05
N THR A 146 -5.61 -10.62 -2.46
CA THR A 146 -5.44 -9.52 -1.50
C THR A 146 -4.75 -9.99 -0.22
N VAL A 147 -5.17 -11.15 0.32
CA VAL A 147 -4.53 -11.73 1.50
C VAL A 147 -3.10 -12.15 1.20
N PHE A 148 -2.86 -12.77 0.04
CA PHE A 148 -1.52 -13.13 -0.41
C PHE A 148 -0.61 -11.90 -0.54
N SER A 149 -1.08 -10.80 -1.18
CA SER A 149 -0.31 -9.56 -1.37
C SER A 149 0.12 -8.95 -0.04
N ALA A 150 -0.76 -8.95 0.97
CA ALA A 150 -0.50 -8.38 2.29
C ALA A 150 0.71 -9.04 3.00
N PHE A 151 0.95 -10.33 2.76
CA PHE A 151 2.10 -11.04 3.29
C PHE A 151 3.31 -11.01 2.36
N TYR A 152 3.07 -11.07 1.05
CA TYR A 152 4.11 -11.21 0.05
C TYR A 152 4.98 -9.95 -0.07
N ILE A 153 4.37 -8.77 -0.14
CA ILE A 153 5.09 -7.49 -0.31
C ILE A 153 6.09 -7.27 0.83
N GLY A 154 5.65 -7.43 2.09
CA GLY A 154 6.54 -7.28 3.24
C GLY A 154 7.71 -8.27 3.26
N ARG A 155 7.49 -9.50 2.77
CA ARG A 155 8.54 -10.51 2.66
C ARG A 155 9.57 -10.19 1.57
N VAL A 156 9.14 -9.68 0.43
CA VAL A 156 10.04 -9.26 -0.66
C VAL A 156 10.87 -8.06 -0.22
N ILE A 157 10.30 -7.09 0.48
CA ILE A 157 11.04 -5.94 1.03
C ILE A 157 12.14 -6.44 1.99
N LEU A 158 11.79 -7.32 2.93
CA LEU A 158 12.75 -7.90 3.87
C LEU A 158 13.87 -8.67 3.15
N PHE A 159 13.54 -9.42 2.11
CA PHE A 159 14.53 -10.13 1.29
C PHE A 159 15.51 -9.17 0.62
N CYS A 160 15.02 -8.07 0.04
CA CYS A 160 15.85 -7.04 -0.57
C CYS A 160 16.79 -6.37 0.46
N GLU A 161 16.31 -6.11 1.68
CA GLU A 161 17.13 -5.57 2.76
C GLU A 161 18.27 -6.52 3.16
N ASN A 162 17.95 -7.78 3.38
CA ASN A 162 18.94 -8.80 3.78
C ASN A 162 19.97 -9.09 2.68
N PHE A 163 19.54 -9.09 1.41
CA PHE A 163 20.45 -9.30 0.27
C PHE A 163 21.55 -8.25 0.23
N LYS A 164 21.20 -6.99 0.48
CA LYS A 164 22.18 -5.88 0.50
C LYS A 164 23.14 -6.02 1.69
N LEU A 165 22.67 -6.35 2.89
CA LEU A 165 23.51 -6.54 4.08
C LEU A 165 24.55 -7.64 3.87
N ASN A 166 24.18 -8.73 3.21
CA ASN A 166 25.11 -9.83 2.90
C ASN A 166 26.12 -9.44 1.82
N THR A 167 25.74 -8.59 0.87
CA THR A 167 26.66 -8.10 -0.17
C THR A 167 27.72 -7.17 0.40
N TYR A 168 27.37 -6.28 1.34
CA TYR A 168 28.34 -5.42 2.01
C TYR A 168 29.33 -6.23 2.87
N LYS A 169 28.86 -7.19 3.66
CA LYS A 169 29.74 -8.08 4.44
C LYS A 169 30.74 -8.88 3.60
N LYS A 170 30.37 -9.19 2.35
CA LYS A 170 31.24 -9.95 1.43
C LYS A 170 32.27 -9.06 0.72
N ILE A 171 32.08 -7.74 0.70
CA ILE A 171 33.04 -6.79 0.12
C ILE A 171 34.10 -6.36 1.16
N GLU A 172 33.74 -6.42 2.47
CA GLU A 172 34.65 -6.09 3.58
C GLU A 172 35.48 -7.27 4.09
N SER A 173 35.20 -8.50 3.61
CA SER A 173 35.98 -9.71 3.91
C SER A 173 36.93 -10.05 2.76
#